data_dbc3e028dbfd91b4788a1584f041c99a
#
_entry.id   dbc3e028dbfd91b4788a1584f041c99a
#
_cell.length_a   1.000
_cell.length_b   1.000
_cell.length_c   1.000
_cell.angle_alpha   90.00
_cell.angle_beta   90.00
_cell.angle_gamma   90.00
#
_symmetry.space_group_name_H-M   'P 1'
#
loop_
_entity.id
_entity.type
_entity.pdbx_description
1 polymer ?
#
loop_
_entity_poly.entity_id
_entity_poly.type
_entity_poly.pdbx_seq_one_letter_code
_entity_poly.pdbx_strand_id
1 'polypeptide(L)'
;MRFRFLFLVLVVILVFSCKVPTDVVYFQDSANKEEISSTNSFTPVFKVDDIVSILISAADMDAARPFNLMQGSSISSSSLGENGGAGAAGNGAPEPTYLIDEEGNIDFPVLGRLKIAGLTRIEVKEMIKEKLKIYINDPIVSVRLKNFKITVMGEVARPGSYTIPNERVTIIEALGLAGDMTIKGKRENVMVIRENKGVNTYHRVDLTSKSIFESPVYYLAQNDVLYIEPNQSRVRESKTRNNTVGIIISIVGVIISTVGLIIR
;
A
#
# COMPACT_ATOMS: atom_id res chain seq x y z
N MET A 1 -19.35 -27.38 54.18
CA MET A 1 -17.93 -27.14 53.80
C MET A 1 -17.60 -27.56 52.36
N ARG A 2 -18.01 -28.74 51.89
CA ARG A 2 -17.69 -29.26 50.54
C ARG A 2 -18.18 -28.36 49.38
N PHE A 3 -19.35 -27.76 49.50
CA PHE A 3 -19.94 -26.90 48.44
C PHE A 3 -19.22 -25.56 48.30
N ARG A 4 -18.73 -24.98 49.38
CA ARG A 4 -17.92 -23.74 49.37
C ARG A 4 -16.55 -23.99 48.74
N PHE A 5 -15.95 -25.16 48.97
CA PHE A 5 -14.68 -25.55 48.36
C PHE A 5 -14.81 -25.76 46.86
N LEU A 6 -15.90 -26.43 46.42
CA LEU A 6 -16.18 -26.66 44.99
C LEU A 6 -16.40 -25.34 44.21
N PHE A 7 -17.09 -24.38 44.84
CA PHE A 7 -17.30 -23.05 44.28
C PHE A 7 -15.99 -22.26 44.16
N LEU A 8 -15.09 -22.36 45.13
CA LEU A 8 -13.81 -21.70 45.12
C LEU A 8 -12.89 -22.28 44.02
N VAL A 9 -12.88 -23.58 43.85
CA VAL A 9 -12.16 -24.25 42.75
C VAL A 9 -12.72 -23.84 41.38
N LEU A 10 -14.03 -23.73 41.20
CA LEU A 10 -14.67 -23.27 39.98
C LEU A 10 -14.27 -21.85 39.63
N VAL A 11 -14.20 -20.93 40.62
CA VAL A 11 -13.79 -19.55 40.43
C VAL A 11 -12.31 -19.48 40.08
N VAL A 12 -11.44 -20.28 40.67
CA VAL A 12 -10.01 -20.34 40.32
C VAL A 12 -9.79 -20.82 38.87
N ILE A 13 -10.55 -21.82 38.41
CA ILE A 13 -10.45 -22.31 37.00
C ILE A 13 -10.86 -21.22 36.01
N LEU A 14 -11.82 -20.36 36.35
CA LEU A 14 -12.27 -19.28 35.47
C LEU A 14 -11.23 -18.15 35.30
N VAL A 15 -10.32 -17.98 36.25
CA VAL A 15 -9.30 -16.91 36.24
C VAL A 15 -8.08 -17.26 35.40
N PHE A 16 -7.83 -18.53 35.08
CA PHE A 16 -6.64 -19.01 34.33
C PHE A 16 -6.79 -19.04 32.79
N SER A 17 -7.87 -18.51 32.23
CA SER A 17 -8.17 -18.65 30.77
C SER A 17 -7.72 -17.47 29.90
N CYS A 18 -6.80 -16.60 30.32
CA CYS A 18 -6.27 -15.53 29.47
C CYS A 18 -4.94 -15.96 28.84
N LYS A 19 -4.98 -16.49 27.60
CA LYS A 19 -3.80 -16.57 26.74
C LYS A 19 -3.60 -15.20 26.08
N VAL A 20 -2.45 -14.58 26.32
CA VAL A 20 -2.00 -13.41 25.55
C VAL A 20 -1.67 -13.87 24.12
N PRO A 21 -2.22 -13.24 23.08
CA PRO A 21 -1.83 -13.57 21.71
C PRO A 21 -0.35 -13.23 21.50
N THR A 22 0.44 -14.20 21.04
CA THR A 22 1.89 -14.04 20.76
C THR A 22 2.16 -13.60 19.32
N ASP A 23 1.16 -13.65 18.45
CA ASP A 23 1.19 -13.41 17.01
C ASP A 23 1.03 -11.92 16.61
N VAL A 24 1.27 -11.00 17.55
CA VAL A 24 1.07 -9.55 17.35
C VAL A 24 2.37 -8.83 16.99
N VAL A 25 3.52 -9.45 17.24
CA VAL A 25 4.83 -8.84 17.07
C VAL A 25 5.40 -9.18 15.70
N TYR A 26 6.00 -8.19 15.03
CA TYR A 26 6.71 -8.38 13.76
C TYR A 26 8.10 -9.01 13.99
N PHE A 27 8.60 -9.77 13.01
CA PHE A 27 10.00 -10.25 12.94
C PHE A 27 10.49 -10.95 14.20
N GLN A 28 9.68 -11.86 14.76
CA GLN A 28 9.97 -12.53 16.04
C GLN A 28 11.22 -13.42 15.99
N ASP A 29 11.63 -13.85 14.80
CA ASP A 29 12.77 -14.71 14.52
C ASP A 29 14.07 -13.94 14.18
N SER A 30 14.03 -12.59 14.24
CA SER A 30 15.19 -11.75 13.95
C SER A 30 16.16 -11.71 15.15
N ALA A 31 17.46 -11.98 14.90
CA ALA A 31 18.51 -11.83 15.89
C ALA A 31 19.04 -10.39 15.92
N ASN A 32 19.58 -9.95 17.06
CA ASN A 32 20.20 -8.63 17.17
C ASN A 32 21.44 -8.55 16.25
N LYS A 33 21.51 -7.52 15.39
CA LYS A 33 22.57 -7.29 14.38
C LYS A 33 22.68 -8.39 13.31
N GLU A 34 21.62 -9.09 13.03
CA GLU A 34 21.58 -10.01 11.91
C GLU A 34 21.50 -9.24 10.59
N GLU A 35 22.39 -9.55 9.65
CA GLU A 35 22.39 -8.99 8.30
C GLU A 35 21.66 -9.96 7.35
N ILE A 36 20.58 -9.48 6.73
CA ILE A 36 19.84 -10.24 5.73
C ILE A 36 20.08 -9.57 4.38
N SER A 37 20.65 -10.32 3.45
CA SER A 37 20.83 -9.84 2.08
C SER A 37 19.44 -9.74 1.41
N SER A 38 18.97 -8.54 1.12
CA SER A 38 17.81 -8.36 0.26
C SER A 38 18.19 -8.75 -1.18
N THR A 39 17.90 -9.99 -1.54
CA THR A 39 18.27 -10.58 -2.85
C THR A 39 17.39 -10.04 -4.00
N ASN A 40 16.30 -9.37 -3.69
CA ASN A 40 15.36 -8.87 -4.69
C ASN A 40 15.66 -7.42 -5.05
N SER A 41 16.50 -7.22 -6.08
CA SER A 41 16.54 -5.96 -6.79
C SER A 41 15.24 -5.80 -7.61
N PHE A 42 14.18 -5.30 -6.97
CA PHE A 42 12.96 -4.98 -7.69
C PHE A 42 13.20 -3.77 -8.59
N THR A 43 13.14 -3.99 -9.89
CA THR A 43 13.19 -2.93 -10.89
C THR A 43 11.81 -2.83 -11.54
N PRO A 44 11.02 -1.80 -11.22
CA PRO A 44 9.70 -1.64 -11.82
C PRO A 44 9.81 -1.41 -13.32
N VAL A 45 8.90 -2.03 -14.08
CA VAL A 45 8.72 -1.82 -15.52
C VAL A 45 7.41 -1.07 -15.75
N PHE A 46 7.38 -0.21 -16.75
CA PHE A 46 6.17 0.48 -17.16
C PHE A 46 5.12 -0.48 -17.73
N LYS A 47 3.86 -0.20 -17.43
CA LYS A 47 2.70 -0.98 -17.88
C LYS A 47 1.74 -0.10 -18.71
N VAL A 48 0.82 -0.73 -19.39
CA VAL A 48 -0.36 -0.07 -19.97
C VAL A 48 -1.13 0.66 -18.86
N ASP A 49 -1.72 1.80 -19.17
CA ASP A 49 -2.41 2.72 -18.26
C ASP A 49 -1.52 3.44 -17.23
N ASP A 50 -0.19 3.26 -17.30
CA ASP A 50 0.71 4.08 -16.51
C ASP A 50 0.77 5.53 -17.06
N ILE A 51 0.84 6.49 -16.14
CA ILE A 51 1.06 7.90 -16.46
C ILE A 51 2.51 8.23 -16.16
N VAL A 52 3.25 8.59 -17.19
CA VAL A 52 4.68 8.89 -17.11
C VAL A 52 4.93 10.36 -17.33
N SER A 53 5.70 11.01 -16.45
CA SER A 53 6.25 12.34 -16.71
C SER A 53 7.62 12.17 -17.34
N ILE A 54 7.84 12.83 -18.48
CA ILE A 54 9.12 12.87 -19.17
C ILE A 54 9.50 14.32 -19.37
N LEU A 55 10.62 14.74 -18.78
CA LEU A 55 11.15 16.10 -18.89
C LEU A 55 12.52 16.05 -19.53
N ILE A 56 12.71 16.87 -20.56
CA ILE A 56 13.97 17.04 -21.26
C ILE A 56 14.61 18.36 -20.85
N SER A 57 15.87 18.31 -20.48
CA SER A 57 16.68 19.49 -20.17
C SER A 57 17.99 19.42 -20.97
N ALA A 58 18.52 20.58 -21.34
CA ALA A 58 19.78 20.70 -22.03
C ALA A 58 20.46 22.02 -21.63
N ALA A 59 21.75 22.19 -21.95
CA ALA A 59 22.44 23.44 -21.77
C ALA A 59 21.77 24.59 -22.55
N ASP A 60 21.28 24.29 -23.74
CA ASP A 60 20.38 25.16 -24.53
C ASP A 60 18.93 24.79 -24.23
N MET A 61 18.26 25.60 -23.40
CA MET A 61 16.87 25.39 -23.03
C MET A 61 15.89 25.59 -24.18
N ASP A 62 16.22 26.43 -25.16
CA ASP A 62 15.37 26.65 -26.34
C ASP A 62 15.37 25.42 -27.25
N ALA A 63 16.47 24.71 -27.37
CA ALA A 63 16.53 23.42 -28.08
C ALA A 63 15.71 22.32 -27.39
N ALA A 64 15.56 22.36 -26.06
CA ALA A 64 14.77 21.38 -25.32
C ALA A 64 13.25 21.67 -25.34
N ARG A 65 12.83 22.91 -25.58
CA ARG A 65 11.43 23.36 -25.53
C ARG A 65 10.47 22.55 -26.42
N PRO A 66 10.77 22.21 -27.68
CA PRO A 66 9.85 21.44 -28.54
C PRO A 66 9.51 20.04 -28.00
N PHE A 67 10.36 19.47 -27.13
CA PHE A 67 10.20 18.14 -26.55
C PHE A 67 9.40 18.14 -25.24
N ASN A 68 9.17 19.32 -24.65
CA ASN A 68 8.44 19.51 -23.41
C ASN A 68 7.07 20.14 -23.63
N LEU A 69 6.50 20.01 -24.83
CA LEU A 69 5.18 20.55 -25.15
C LEU A 69 4.13 19.79 -24.34
N MET A 70 3.35 20.56 -23.59
CA MET A 70 2.22 20.02 -22.84
C MET A 70 1.09 19.67 -23.80
N GLN A 71 0.77 18.38 -23.94
CA GLN A 71 -0.46 17.97 -24.62
C GLN A 71 -1.66 18.36 -23.75
N GLY A 72 -2.42 19.35 -24.21
CA GLY A 72 -3.75 19.64 -23.67
C GLY A 72 -3.90 20.71 -22.61
N SER A 73 -2.89 21.51 -22.32
CA SER A 73 -3.11 22.75 -21.58
C SER A 73 -3.60 23.83 -22.56
N SER A 74 -4.91 23.91 -22.79
CA SER A 74 -5.52 25.18 -23.21
C SER A 74 -5.13 26.19 -22.12
N ILE A 75 -4.17 27.04 -22.44
CA ILE A 75 -3.89 28.23 -21.66
C ILE A 75 -5.19 29.04 -21.70
N SER A 76 -6.00 28.91 -20.68
CA SER A 76 -7.05 29.88 -20.41
C SER A 76 -6.35 31.19 -20.05
N SER A 77 -6.02 31.93 -21.09
CA SER A 77 -5.62 33.34 -21.00
C SER A 77 -6.85 34.20 -20.63
N SER A 78 -7.45 33.90 -19.49
CA SER A 78 -8.55 34.72 -18.94
C SER A 78 -8.39 34.85 -17.44
N SER A 79 -7.47 35.71 -17.04
CA SER A 79 -7.67 36.61 -15.91
C SER A 79 -6.54 37.66 -15.86
N LEU A 80 -6.58 38.63 -16.77
CA LEU A 80 -6.15 39.97 -16.43
C LEU A 80 -7.21 40.54 -15.46
N GLY A 81 -7.16 40.07 -14.22
CA GLY A 81 -7.85 40.60 -13.07
C GLY A 81 -6.83 41.34 -12.24
N GLU A 82 -6.77 42.64 -12.47
CA GLU A 82 -6.09 43.63 -11.65
C GLU A 82 -6.66 43.60 -10.23
N ASN A 83 -6.00 42.86 -9.31
CA ASN A 83 -6.03 43.20 -7.88
C ASN A 83 -4.91 42.46 -7.17
N GLY A 84 -4.01 43.25 -6.56
CA GLY A 84 -2.84 42.80 -5.83
C GLY A 84 -3.18 41.95 -4.60
N GLY A 85 -2.62 40.78 -4.59
CA GLY A 85 -2.55 39.87 -3.44
C GLY A 85 -1.29 39.02 -3.59
N ALA A 86 -0.22 39.42 -2.91
CA ALA A 86 0.98 38.61 -2.78
C ALA A 86 0.64 37.35 -1.99
N GLY A 87 0.55 36.19 -2.67
CA GLY A 87 0.31 34.93 -1.99
C GLY A 87 0.14 33.78 -2.95
N ALA A 88 1.21 33.17 -3.40
CA ALA A 88 1.41 31.76 -3.72
C ALA A 88 2.58 31.58 -4.71
N ALA A 89 3.78 31.78 -4.26
CA ALA A 89 4.97 31.23 -4.92
C ALA A 89 4.95 29.71 -4.69
N GLY A 90 4.45 28.94 -5.68
CA GLY A 90 4.34 27.50 -5.54
C GLY A 90 3.82 26.75 -6.76
N ASN A 91 3.43 27.46 -7.81
CA ASN A 91 3.03 26.80 -9.05
C ASN A 91 4.24 26.63 -9.99
N GLY A 92 5.06 25.60 -9.74
CA GLY A 92 5.91 25.06 -10.77
C GLY A 92 5.02 24.72 -11.99
N ALA A 93 5.47 25.09 -13.20
CA ALA A 93 4.76 24.74 -14.42
C ALA A 93 4.47 23.23 -14.38
N PRO A 94 3.23 22.80 -14.74
CA PRO A 94 2.89 21.39 -14.70
C PRO A 94 3.86 20.62 -15.62
N GLU A 95 4.42 19.52 -15.08
CA GLU A 95 5.32 18.67 -15.86
C GLU A 95 4.51 17.97 -16.98
N PRO A 96 5.09 17.82 -18.21
CA PRO A 96 4.45 17.08 -19.26
C PRO A 96 4.24 15.62 -18.85
N THR A 97 3.03 15.10 -19.05
CA THR A 97 2.66 13.72 -18.72
C THR A 97 2.12 13.00 -19.93
N TYR A 98 2.41 11.71 -20.02
CA TYR A 98 2.02 10.83 -21.12
C TYR A 98 1.34 9.60 -20.56
N LEU A 99 0.18 9.23 -21.12
CA LEU A 99 -0.51 7.98 -20.83
C LEU A 99 0.04 6.89 -21.74
N ILE A 100 0.35 5.74 -21.18
CA ILE A 100 0.75 4.56 -21.97
C ILE A 100 -0.51 3.90 -22.51
N ASP A 101 -0.62 3.83 -23.84
CA ASP A 101 -1.78 3.26 -24.54
C ASP A 101 -1.86 1.72 -24.41
N GLU A 102 -2.97 1.13 -24.91
CA GLU A 102 -3.20 -0.33 -24.88
C GLU A 102 -2.12 -1.13 -25.59
N GLU A 103 -1.48 -0.55 -26.62
CA GLU A 103 -0.35 -1.16 -27.34
C GLU A 103 0.98 -0.96 -26.61
N GLY A 104 0.97 -0.19 -25.52
CA GLY A 104 2.12 0.10 -24.66
C GLY A 104 3.04 1.20 -25.19
N ASN A 105 2.50 2.14 -25.99
CA ASN A 105 3.23 3.26 -26.53
C ASN A 105 2.82 4.57 -25.85
N ILE A 106 3.64 5.60 -26.05
CA ILE A 106 3.31 7.00 -25.80
C ILE A 106 3.51 7.81 -27.08
N ASP A 107 2.75 8.86 -27.26
CA ASP A 107 2.97 9.86 -28.33
C ASP A 107 3.87 10.96 -27.78
N PHE A 108 5.17 10.92 -28.14
CA PHE A 108 6.15 11.86 -27.66
C PHE A 108 6.41 12.97 -28.69
N PRO A 109 6.44 14.26 -28.31
CA PRO A 109 6.66 15.37 -29.23
C PRO A 109 7.95 15.18 -30.04
N VAL A 110 7.90 15.48 -31.33
CA VAL A 110 9.01 15.38 -32.32
C VAL A 110 9.49 13.95 -32.57
N LEU A 111 9.58 13.09 -31.53
CA LEU A 111 10.06 11.71 -31.69
C LEU A 111 8.95 10.75 -32.15
N GLY A 112 7.69 11.17 -32.08
CA GLY A 112 6.54 10.34 -32.49
C GLY A 112 6.23 9.24 -31.46
N ARG A 113 5.71 8.13 -31.97
CA ARG A 113 5.24 7.01 -31.15
C ARG A 113 6.40 6.18 -30.60
N LEU A 114 6.46 6.02 -29.27
CA LEU A 114 7.53 5.32 -28.57
C LEU A 114 6.97 4.16 -27.74
N LYS A 115 7.47 2.95 -27.96
CA LYS A 115 7.14 1.77 -27.16
C LYS A 115 7.89 1.80 -25.86
N ILE A 116 7.18 1.94 -24.71
CA ILE A 116 7.81 2.01 -23.39
C ILE A 116 7.27 0.97 -22.40
N ALA A 117 6.10 0.37 -22.65
CA ALA A 117 5.61 -0.71 -21.82
C ALA A 117 6.56 -1.92 -21.81
N GLY A 118 6.84 -2.47 -20.65
CA GLY A 118 7.80 -3.55 -20.42
C GLY A 118 9.24 -3.09 -20.24
N LEU A 119 9.54 -1.81 -20.45
CA LEU A 119 10.86 -1.23 -20.21
C LEU A 119 10.94 -0.68 -18.78
N THR A 120 12.14 -0.69 -18.23
CA THR A 120 12.47 -0.01 -16.98
C THR A 120 12.64 1.49 -17.20
N ARG A 121 12.60 2.27 -16.13
CA ARG A 121 12.89 3.71 -16.20
C ARG A 121 14.24 4.03 -16.85
N ILE A 122 15.26 3.21 -16.55
CA ILE A 122 16.61 3.42 -17.08
C ILE A 122 16.63 3.17 -18.59
N GLU A 123 16.01 2.09 -19.03
CA GLU A 123 15.93 1.75 -20.47
C GLU A 123 15.17 2.81 -21.27
N VAL A 124 14.03 3.30 -20.73
CA VAL A 124 13.27 4.40 -21.38
C VAL A 124 14.11 5.67 -21.45
N LYS A 125 14.79 6.03 -20.35
CA LYS A 125 15.69 7.19 -20.31
C LYS A 125 16.77 7.10 -21.39
N GLU A 126 17.49 5.99 -21.47
CA GLU A 126 18.57 5.80 -22.44
C GLU A 126 18.01 5.77 -23.87
N MET A 127 16.91 5.09 -24.12
CA MET A 127 16.26 5.07 -25.45
C MET A 127 15.89 6.48 -25.92
N ILE A 128 15.29 7.30 -25.06
CA ILE A 128 14.93 8.69 -25.40
C ILE A 128 16.19 9.52 -25.59
N LYS A 129 17.18 9.38 -24.71
CA LYS A 129 18.46 10.09 -24.82
C LYS A 129 19.14 9.82 -26.18
N GLU A 130 19.20 8.58 -26.61
CA GLU A 130 19.77 8.22 -27.90
C GLU A 130 19.03 8.88 -29.08
N LYS A 131 17.69 8.85 -29.05
CA LYS A 131 16.88 9.50 -30.09
C LYS A 131 17.02 11.02 -30.14
N LEU A 132 17.30 11.64 -28.99
CA LEU A 132 17.46 13.11 -28.87
C LEU A 132 18.82 13.59 -29.34
N LYS A 133 19.87 12.77 -29.40
CA LYS A 133 21.23 13.18 -29.80
C LYS A 133 21.33 13.87 -31.15
N ILE A 134 20.42 13.55 -32.07
CA ILE A 134 20.37 14.18 -33.40
C ILE A 134 19.79 15.61 -33.38
N TYR A 135 19.09 15.97 -32.30
CA TYR A 135 18.41 17.27 -32.14
C TYR A 135 19.06 18.13 -31.06
N ILE A 136 19.58 17.52 -30.01
CA ILE A 136 20.09 18.21 -28.82
C ILE A 136 21.46 17.65 -28.45
N ASN A 137 22.40 18.55 -28.22
CA ASN A 137 23.72 18.17 -27.71
C ASN A 137 23.62 17.89 -26.20
N ASP A 138 24.03 16.69 -25.78
CA ASP A 138 24.04 16.21 -24.39
C ASP A 138 22.70 16.41 -23.63
N PRO A 139 21.58 15.80 -24.08
CA PRO A 139 20.28 15.94 -23.45
C PRO A 139 20.24 15.23 -22.08
N ILE A 140 19.62 15.87 -21.09
CA ILE A 140 19.29 15.28 -19.80
C ILE A 140 17.81 14.86 -19.84
N VAL A 141 17.55 13.57 -19.65
CA VAL A 141 16.20 13.01 -19.67
C VAL A 141 15.81 12.59 -18.24
N SER A 142 14.71 13.15 -17.73
CA SER A 142 14.10 12.75 -16.48
C SER A 142 12.80 12.01 -16.76
N VAL A 143 12.68 10.78 -16.25
CA VAL A 143 11.48 9.94 -16.42
C VAL A 143 10.96 9.56 -15.05
N ARG A 144 9.65 9.76 -14.80
CA ARG A 144 9.00 9.44 -13.52
C ARG A 144 7.61 8.86 -13.73
N LEU A 145 7.27 7.84 -12.97
CA LEU A 145 5.90 7.32 -12.88
C LEU A 145 5.07 8.25 -11.97
N LYS A 146 3.89 8.70 -12.43
CA LYS A 146 3.05 9.68 -11.70
C LYS A 146 1.87 9.03 -10.99
N ASN A 147 1.36 7.91 -11.48
CA ASN A 147 0.19 7.26 -10.93
C ASN A 147 0.51 5.98 -10.13
N PHE A 148 1.74 5.87 -9.57
CA PHE A 148 2.06 4.72 -8.74
C PHE A 148 1.14 4.70 -7.51
N LYS A 149 0.22 3.75 -7.48
CA LYS A 149 -0.70 3.55 -6.37
C LYS A 149 -0.73 2.09 -5.94
N ILE A 150 -0.99 1.87 -4.67
CA ILE A 150 -1.27 0.58 -4.06
C ILE A 150 -2.58 0.68 -3.28
N THR A 151 -3.24 -0.43 -3.05
CA THR A 151 -4.44 -0.47 -2.22
C THR A 151 -4.18 -1.35 -0.99
N VAL A 152 -4.48 -0.82 0.20
CA VAL A 152 -4.39 -1.55 1.46
C VAL A 152 -5.79 -1.71 2.03
N MET A 153 -6.19 -2.95 2.33
CA MET A 153 -7.54 -3.25 2.80
C MET A 153 -7.56 -4.35 3.86
N GLY A 154 -8.67 -4.46 4.58
CA GLY A 154 -8.86 -5.41 5.67
C GLY A 154 -8.57 -4.81 7.04
N GLU A 155 -7.93 -5.56 7.94
CA GLU A 155 -7.70 -5.17 9.34
C GLU A 155 -6.47 -4.26 9.52
N VAL A 156 -6.56 -3.06 8.94
CA VAL A 156 -5.62 -1.93 9.11
C VAL A 156 -6.34 -0.73 9.71
N ALA A 157 -5.58 0.23 10.24
CA ALA A 157 -6.17 1.42 10.87
C ALA A 157 -6.89 2.32 9.84
N ARG A 158 -6.35 2.44 8.63
CA ARG A 158 -6.89 3.28 7.56
C ARG A 158 -6.83 2.52 6.22
N PRO A 159 -7.85 1.71 5.90
CA PRO A 159 -7.92 1.07 4.59
C PRO A 159 -8.16 2.11 3.49
N GLY A 160 -7.53 1.92 2.33
CA GLY A 160 -7.65 2.85 1.21
C GLY A 160 -6.62 2.61 0.11
N SER A 161 -6.69 3.43 -0.95
CA SER A 161 -5.67 3.46 -2.00
C SER A 161 -4.71 4.61 -1.72
N TYR A 162 -3.41 4.32 -1.82
CA TYR A 162 -2.32 5.24 -1.50
C TYR A 162 -1.48 5.50 -2.74
N THR A 163 -1.32 6.78 -3.10
CA THR A 163 -0.38 7.18 -4.14
C THR A 163 1.02 7.28 -3.56
N ILE A 164 1.96 6.62 -4.21
CA ILE A 164 3.35 6.52 -3.78
C ILE A 164 4.19 7.50 -4.61
N PRO A 165 4.81 8.51 -3.99
CA PRO A 165 5.65 9.47 -4.69
C PRO A 165 6.99 8.89 -5.13
N ASN A 166 7.42 7.80 -4.49
CA ASN A 166 8.66 7.10 -4.76
C ASN A 166 8.48 6.03 -5.85
N GLU A 167 9.58 5.57 -6.43
CA GLU A 167 9.55 4.55 -7.49
C GLU A 167 9.28 3.14 -6.98
N ARG A 168 9.37 2.94 -5.68
CA ARG A 168 9.13 1.65 -5.01
C ARG A 168 8.59 1.88 -3.61
N VAL A 169 7.85 0.90 -3.14
CA VAL A 169 7.33 0.84 -1.77
C VAL A 169 7.38 -0.61 -1.29
N THR A 170 7.74 -0.80 -0.04
CA THR A 170 7.74 -2.11 0.60
C THR A 170 6.37 -2.40 1.24
N ILE A 171 6.09 -3.68 1.54
CA ILE A 171 4.89 -4.06 2.31
C ILE A 171 4.86 -3.32 3.65
N ILE A 172 6.01 -3.18 4.32
CA ILE A 172 6.09 -2.51 5.63
C ILE A 172 5.76 -1.02 5.52
N GLU A 173 6.30 -0.34 4.51
CA GLU A 173 5.97 1.07 4.25
C GLU A 173 4.49 1.25 3.89
N ALA A 174 3.93 0.34 3.10
CA ALA A 174 2.50 0.34 2.75
C ALA A 174 1.60 0.22 3.99
N LEU A 175 1.95 -0.67 4.92
CA LEU A 175 1.26 -0.80 6.21
C LEU A 175 1.43 0.46 7.06
N GLY A 176 2.62 1.05 7.09
CA GLY A 176 2.87 2.33 7.77
C GLY A 176 1.99 3.46 7.23
N LEU A 177 1.83 3.57 5.90
CA LEU A 177 0.91 4.52 5.26
C LEU A 177 -0.55 4.28 5.67
N ALA A 178 -0.96 3.02 5.80
CA ALA A 178 -2.30 2.63 6.27
C ALA A 178 -2.49 2.77 7.80
N GLY A 179 -1.47 3.27 8.53
CA GLY A 179 -1.52 3.45 9.98
C GLY A 179 -1.34 2.15 10.75
N ASP A 180 -0.68 1.18 10.14
CA ASP A 180 -0.40 -0.17 10.63
C ASP A 180 -1.62 -1.10 10.70
N MET A 181 -1.36 -2.37 10.92
CA MET A 181 -2.38 -3.40 11.15
C MET A 181 -3.02 -3.22 12.51
N THR A 182 -4.33 -3.45 12.59
CA THR A 182 -4.98 -3.52 13.91
C THR A 182 -4.48 -4.76 14.68
N ILE A 183 -4.71 -4.78 15.99
CA ILE A 183 -4.38 -5.96 16.81
C ILE A 183 -5.16 -7.22 16.39
N LYS A 184 -6.23 -7.03 15.62
CA LYS A 184 -7.10 -8.09 15.12
C LYS A 184 -6.72 -8.57 13.71
N GLY A 185 -5.71 -7.99 13.09
CA GLY A 185 -5.17 -8.43 11.81
C GLY A 185 -4.23 -9.63 11.98
N LYS A 186 -4.34 -10.61 11.07
CA LYS A 186 -3.42 -11.75 11.01
C LYS A 186 -2.12 -11.35 10.35
N ARG A 187 -1.03 -11.32 11.12
CA ARG A 187 0.31 -10.98 10.64
C ARG A 187 0.99 -12.13 9.91
N GLU A 188 0.68 -13.35 10.29
CA GLU A 188 1.22 -14.56 9.67
C GLU A 188 0.63 -14.87 8.28
N ASN A 189 -0.39 -14.14 7.85
CA ASN A 189 -1.11 -14.42 6.61
C ASN A 189 -1.60 -13.15 5.92
N VAL A 190 -0.66 -12.30 5.54
CA VAL A 190 -0.95 -11.11 4.74
C VAL A 190 -0.91 -11.48 3.26
N MET A 191 -1.94 -11.11 2.50
CA MET A 191 -2.07 -11.46 1.10
C MET A 191 -1.78 -10.26 0.20
N VAL A 192 -0.86 -10.45 -0.75
CA VAL A 192 -0.61 -9.52 -1.85
C VAL A 192 -1.27 -10.09 -3.11
N ILE A 193 -2.18 -9.32 -3.69
CA ILE A 193 -2.81 -9.64 -4.96
C ILE A 193 -2.16 -8.77 -6.03
N ARG A 194 -1.55 -9.41 -7.01
CA ARG A 194 -0.85 -8.76 -8.12
C ARG A 194 -1.42 -9.20 -9.44
N GLU A 195 -1.84 -8.23 -10.24
CA GLU A 195 -2.21 -8.50 -11.62
C GLU A 195 -0.99 -8.39 -12.54
N ASN A 196 -0.84 -9.36 -13.42
CA ASN A 196 0.13 -9.32 -14.50
C ASN A 196 -0.50 -9.88 -15.79
N LYS A 197 -0.63 -9.04 -16.80
CA LYS A 197 -1.20 -9.38 -18.13
C LYS A 197 -2.58 -10.06 -18.04
N GLY A 198 -3.47 -9.51 -17.21
CA GLY A 198 -4.82 -10.04 -17.01
C GLY A 198 -4.92 -11.27 -16.10
N VAL A 199 -3.81 -11.73 -15.52
CA VAL A 199 -3.78 -12.86 -14.57
C VAL A 199 -3.52 -12.33 -13.17
N ASN A 200 -4.44 -12.61 -12.24
CA ASN A 200 -4.26 -12.30 -10.83
C ASN A 200 -3.48 -13.41 -10.12
N THR A 201 -2.39 -13.04 -9.46
CA THR A 201 -1.59 -13.92 -8.60
C THR A 201 -1.77 -13.53 -7.14
N TYR A 202 -1.84 -14.53 -6.26
CA TYR A 202 -2.05 -14.36 -4.83
C TYR A 202 -0.81 -14.85 -4.09
N HIS A 203 -0.12 -13.93 -3.44
CA HIS A 203 1.05 -14.23 -2.63
C HIS A 203 0.71 -14.05 -1.15
N ARG A 204 1.06 -15.03 -0.33
CA ARG A 204 0.89 -14.94 1.12
C ARG A 204 2.25 -14.75 1.76
N VAL A 205 2.32 -13.78 2.68
CA VAL A 205 3.54 -13.44 3.40
C VAL A 205 3.29 -13.45 4.90
N ASP A 206 4.29 -13.87 5.65
CA ASP A 206 4.29 -13.87 7.10
C ASP A 206 5.13 -12.68 7.60
N LEU A 207 4.45 -11.70 8.25
CA LEU A 207 5.11 -10.52 8.81
C LEU A 207 5.74 -10.81 10.18
N THR A 208 5.45 -11.94 10.79
CA THR A 208 6.07 -12.34 12.06
C THR A 208 7.48 -12.90 11.85
N SER A 209 7.80 -13.31 10.61
CA SER A 209 9.08 -13.86 10.22
C SER A 209 9.91 -12.88 9.36
N LYS A 210 11.22 -12.91 9.56
CA LYS A 210 12.20 -12.20 8.72
C LYS A 210 12.24 -12.68 7.27
N SER A 211 11.69 -13.85 6.96
CA SER A 211 11.60 -14.39 5.60
C SER A 211 10.85 -13.48 4.61
N ILE A 212 10.09 -12.51 5.12
CA ILE A 212 9.45 -11.50 4.26
C ILE A 212 10.45 -10.72 3.41
N PHE A 213 11.67 -10.46 3.90
CA PHE A 213 12.69 -9.72 3.16
C PHE A 213 13.20 -10.47 1.92
N GLU A 214 13.02 -11.79 1.87
CA GLU A 214 13.35 -12.65 0.73
C GLU A 214 12.15 -12.87 -0.20
N SER A 215 10.96 -12.40 0.18
CA SER A 215 9.73 -12.59 -0.60
C SER A 215 9.79 -11.85 -1.94
N PRO A 216 9.35 -12.46 -3.05
CA PRO A 216 9.28 -11.81 -4.36
C PRO A 216 8.28 -10.64 -4.40
N VAL A 217 7.42 -10.51 -3.39
CA VAL A 217 6.43 -9.43 -3.26
C VAL A 217 6.76 -8.45 -2.13
N TYR A 218 7.95 -8.54 -1.54
CA TYR A 218 8.39 -7.58 -0.52
C TYR A 218 8.30 -6.14 -1.01
N TYR A 219 8.73 -5.90 -2.26
CA TYR A 219 8.44 -4.67 -2.97
C TYR A 219 7.11 -4.80 -3.72
N LEU A 220 6.21 -3.89 -3.43
CA LEU A 220 4.92 -3.82 -4.10
C LEU A 220 5.07 -3.20 -5.49
N ALA A 221 4.30 -3.70 -6.44
CA ALA A 221 4.18 -3.17 -7.79
C ALA A 221 2.99 -2.23 -7.91
N GLN A 222 2.94 -1.49 -9.03
CA GLN A 222 1.80 -0.67 -9.42
C GLN A 222 0.50 -1.49 -9.41
N ASN A 223 -0.54 -0.95 -8.78
CA ASN A 223 -1.88 -1.52 -8.60
C ASN A 223 -1.94 -2.79 -7.72
N ASP A 224 -0.88 -3.16 -6.99
CA ASP A 224 -0.96 -4.24 -6.00
C ASP A 224 -2.02 -3.94 -4.94
N VAL A 225 -2.73 -5.00 -4.52
CA VAL A 225 -3.65 -4.96 -3.39
C VAL A 225 -3.07 -5.76 -2.24
N LEU A 226 -2.88 -5.09 -1.11
CA LEU A 226 -2.45 -5.69 0.16
C LEU A 226 -3.70 -5.94 1.02
N TYR A 227 -4.04 -7.20 1.24
CA TYR A 227 -5.20 -7.60 2.02
C TYR A 227 -4.80 -8.25 3.34
N ILE A 228 -5.31 -7.71 4.44
CA ILE A 228 -5.07 -8.16 5.81
C ILE A 228 -6.32 -8.88 6.33
N GLU A 229 -6.20 -10.19 6.53
CA GLU A 229 -7.30 -10.99 7.05
C GLU A 229 -7.58 -10.68 8.53
N PRO A 230 -8.86 -10.66 8.94
CA PRO A 230 -9.22 -10.57 10.35
C PRO A 230 -8.89 -11.87 11.10
N ASN A 231 -8.44 -11.75 12.34
CA ASN A 231 -8.24 -12.90 13.20
C ASN A 231 -9.57 -13.45 13.76
N GLN A 232 -9.50 -14.62 14.42
CA GLN A 232 -10.71 -15.27 14.94
C GLN A 232 -11.46 -14.46 16.00
N SER A 233 -10.77 -13.61 16.77
CA SER A 233 -11.43 -12.76 17.77
C SER A 233 -12.34 -11.74 17.09
N ARG A 234 -11.91 -11.12 16.00
CA ARG A 234 -12.74 -10.21 15.19
C ARG A 234 -13.96 -10.91 14.62
N VAL A 235 -13.76 -12.12 14.06
CA VAL A 235 -14.85 -12.94 13.51
C VAL A 235 -15.84 -13.34 14.59
N ARG A 236 -15.37 -13.68 15.81
CA ARG A 236 -16.25 -14.00 16.95
C ARG A 236 -17.04 -12.77 17.39
N GLU A 237 -16.41 -11.61 17.54
CA GLU A 237 -17.10 -10.36 17.89
C GLU A 237 -18.22 -10.03 16.91
N SER A 238 -18.01 -10.21 15.62
CA SER A 238 -19.05 -9.97 14.60
C SER A 238 -20.25 -10.92 14.79
N LYS A 239 -20.01 -12.16 15.24
CA LYS A 239 -21.06 -13.16 15.53
C LYS A 239 -21.73 -12.94 16.89
N THR A 240 -21.00 -12.43 17.89
CA THR A 240 -21.47 -12.28 19.30
C THR A 240 -22.18 -10.95 19.52
N ARG A 241 -22.31 -10.09 18.52
CA ARG A 241 -23.05 -8.82 18.62
C ARG A 241 -24.56 -9.00 18.95
N ASN A 242 -25.07 -10.24 18.90
CA ASN A 242 -26.35 -10.57 19.50
C ASN A 242 -26.16 -10.75 21.01
N ASN A 243 -26.91 -9.99 21.79
CA ASN A 243 -26.94 -9.91 23.27
C ASN A 243 -27.08 -11.25 24.05
N THR A 244 -26.74 -12.39 23.42
CA THR A 244 -26.95 -13.73 23.95
C THR A 244 -26.17 -13.97 25.26
N VAL A 245 -24.95 -13.43 25.38
CA VAL A 245 -24.16 -13.58 26.61
C VAL A 245 -24.79 -12.82 27.78
N GLY A 246 -25.30 -11.62 27.53
CA GLY A 246 -26.01 -10.83 28.56
C GLY A 246 -27.30 -11.52 29.01
N ILE A 247 -28.03 -12.11 28.09
CA ILE A 247 -29.26 -12.88 28.38
C ILE A 247 -28.94 -14.13 29.22
N ILE A 248 -27.89 -14.89 28.86
CA ILE A 248 -27.47 -16.08 29.62
C ILE A 248 -27.06 -15.72 31.05
N ILE A 249 -26.27 -14.66 31.22
CA ILE A 249 -25.85 -14.18 32.54
C ILE A 249 -27.07 -13.77 33.36
N SER A 250 -28.03 -13.08 32.78
CA SER A 250 -29.28 -12.68 33.43
C SER A 250 -30.12 -13.88 33.88
N ILE A 251 -30.24 -14.89 33.00
CA ILE A 251 -30.98 -16.13 33.34
C ILE A 251 -30.30 -16.90 34.47
N VAL A 252 -28.97 -17.04 34.43
CA VAL A 252 -28.20 -17.68 35.51
C VAL A 252 -28.33 -16.91 36.83
N GLY A 253 -28.28 -15.57 36.77
CA GLY A 253 -28.50 -14.72 37.95
C GLY A 253 -29.87 -14.91 38.58
N VAL A 254 -30.94 -14.99 37.77
CA VAL A 254 -32.30 -15.24 38.24
C VAL A 254 -32.41 -16.63 38.88
N ILE A 255 -31.83 -17.67 38.26
CA ILE A 255 -31.85 -19.04 38.82
C ILE A 255 -31.13 -19.10 40.18
N ILE A 256 -29.98 -18.49 40.31
CA ILE A 256 -29.21 -18.44 41.56
C ILE A 256 -30.02 -17.71 42.65
N SER A 257 -30.65 -16.59 42.28
CA SER A 257 -31.48 -15.81 43.20
C SER A 257 -32.72 -16.59 43.70
N THR A 258 -33.41 -17.30 42.78
CA THR A 258 -34.59 -18.11 43.15
C THR A 258 -34.22 -19.32 44.01
N VAL A 259 -33.12 -20.02 43.69
CA VAL A 259 -32.62 -21.13 44.54
C VAL A 259 -32.20 -20.64 45.93
N GLY A 260 -31.55 -19.47 46.02
CA GLY A 260 -31.19 -18.86 47.31
C GLY A 260 -32.41 -18.50 48.18
N LEU A 261 -33.53 -18.15 47.56
CA LEU A 261 -34.79 -17.82 48.26
C LEU A 261 -35.52 -19.07 48.76
N ILE A 262 -35.40 -20.20 48.07
CA ILE A 262 -36.05 -21.48 48.42
C ILE A 262 -35.29 -22.22 49.56
N ILE A 263 -33.96 -22.01 49.66
CA ILE A 263 -33.09 -22.69 50.62
C ILE A 263 -33.04 -21.92 51.96
N ARG A 264 -33.58 -20.71 52.02
CA ARG A 264 -33.69 -19.89 53.24
C ARG A 264 -34.99 -20.16 54.00
#